data_e0100b6818a3faadfcf27070533bacb6
#
_entry.id   e0100b6818a3faadfcf27070533bacb6
#
_cell.length_a   1.000
_cell.length_b   1.000
_cell.length_c   1.000
_cell.angle_alpha   90.00
_cell.angle_beta   90.00
_cell.angle_gamma   90.00
#
_symmetry.space_group_name_H-M   'P 1'
#
loop_
_entity.id
_entity.type
_entity.pdbx_description
1 polymer ?
#
loop_
_entity_poly.entity_id
_entity_poly.type
_entity_poly.pdbx_seq_one_letter_code
_entity_poly.pdbx_strand_id
1 'polypeptide(L)'
;CSSDLEKAPFGIVALETAFPLLYTRFVKEEGIFTLEQLVYWMSEAPAKRFQMERRGKLKEGNASDFVLMDLDSVRKIEKQGFYSMGKNTPFDGIVCSGFAVKTFVNGICVYDNREGLLK
;
A
#
# COMPACT_ATOMS: atom_id res chain seq x y z
N CYS A 1 9.65 -14.48 26.64
CA CYS A 1 10.48 -14.01 27.76
C CYS A 1 10.43 -12.51 27.91
N SER A 2 10.43 -12.00 29.14
CA SER A 2 10.31 -10.56 29.42
C SER A 2 11.48 -9.74 28.84
N SER A 3 12.67 -10.33 28.73
CA SER A 3 13.83 -9.67 28.14
C SER A 3 13.66 -9.37 26.64
N ASP A 4 12.88 -10.17 25.95
CA ASP A 4 12.60 -9.97 24.51
C ASP A 4 11.61 -8.83 24.30
N LEU A 5 10.68 -8.65 25.22
CA LEU A 5 9.71 -7.56 25.18
C LEU A 5 10.37 -6.19 25.40
N GLU A 6 11.38 -6.12 26.26
CA GLU A 6 12.11 -4.87 26.50
C GLU A 6 12.92 -4.40 25.26
N LYS A 7 13.34 -5.34 24.42
CA LYS A 7 14.09 -5.05 23.20
C LYS A 7 13.21 -4.99 21.97
N ALA A 8 11.94 -5.36 22.09
CA ALA A 8 11.01 -5.35 20.96
C ALA A 8 10.70 -3.91 20.53
N PRO A 9 10.69 -3.63 19.23
CA PRO A 9 10.29 -2.31 18.74
C PRO A 9 8.79 -2.07 18.97
N PHE A 10 8.39 -0.81 19.07
CA PHE A 10 7.02 -0.40 19.37
C PHE A 10 6.07 -0.44 18.17
N GLY A 11 6.35 -1.24 17.21
CA GLY A 11 5.50 -1.39 16.04
C GLY A 11 6.30 -1.72 14.81
N ILE A 12 5.61 -1.78 13.68
CA ILE A 12 6.22 -2.09 12.39
C ILE A 12 5.83 -1.06 11.34
N VAL A 13 6.69 -0.87 10.35
CA VAL A 13 6.39 -0.05 9.17
C VAL A 13 5.68 -0.95 8.16
N ALA A 14 4.42 -0.66 7.89
CA ALA A 14 3.59 -1.50 7.01
C ALA A 14 2.86 -0.73 5.92
N LEU A 15 2.77 0.59 6.01
CA LEU A 15 1.95 1.40 5.10
C LEU A 15 2.35 1.23 3.63
N GLU A 16 3.64 1.22 3.33
CA GLU A 16 4.15 1.08 1.97
C GLU A 16 4.06 -0.35 1.42
N THR A 17 3.87 -1.34 2.28
CA THR A 17 3.84 -2.75 1.90
C THR A 17 2.49 -3.43 2.06
N ALA A 18 1.50 -2.72 2.61
CA ALA A 18 0.20 -3.29 2.92
C ALA A 18 -0.50 -3.87 1.69
N PHE A 19 -0.64 -3.10 0.62
CA PHE A 19 -1.33 -3.58 -0.57
C PHE A 19 -0.55 -4.72 -1.27
N PRO A 20 0.76 -4.60 -1.53
CA PRO A 20 1.49 -5.71 -2.15
C PRO A 20 1.42 -7.01 -1.36
N LEU A 21 1.54 -6.96 -0.04
CA LEU A 21 1.47 -8.15 0.81
C LEU A 21 0.10 -8.80 0.79
N LEU A 22 -0.96 -7.99 0.98
CA LEU A 22 -2.33 -8.49 1.01
C LEU A 22 -2.75 -9.02 -0.37
N TYR A 23 -2.41 -8.31 -1.44
CA TYR A 23 -2.72 -8.74 -2.79
C TYR A 23 -2.03 -10.06 -3.12
N THR A 24 -0.73 -10.13 -2.90
CA THR A 24 0.05 -11.33 -3.23
C THR A 24 -0.43 -12.54 -2.45
N ARG A 25 -0.62 -12.40 -1.14
CA ARG A 25 -0.97 -13.52 -0.28
C ARG A 25 -2.42 -13.97 -0.45
N PHE A 26 -3.37 -13.05 -0.39
CA PHE A 26 -4.79 -13.39 -0.27
C PHE A 26 -5.56 -13.34 -1.59
N VAL A 27 -5.11 -12.58 -2.55
CA VAL A 27 -5.77 -12.51 -3.87
C VAL A 27 -5.08 -13.44 -4.85
N LYS A 28 -3.77 -13.30 -5.02
CA LYS A 28 -3.01 -14.01 -6.05
C LYS A 28 -2.69 -15.46 -5.68
N GLU A 29 -2.20 -15.70 -4.47
CA GLU A 29 -1.78 -17.04 -4.05
C GLU A 29 -2.93 -17.89 -3.51
N GLU A 30 -3.64 -17.40 -2.51
CA GLU A 30 -4.68 -18.17 -1.83
C GLU A 30 -6.08 -17.99 -2.42
N GLY A 31 -6.32 -16.89 -3.13
CA GLY A 31 -7.62 -16.62 -3.74
C GLY A 31 -8.78 -16.47 -2.75
N ILE A 32 -8.48 -16.09 -1.51
CA ILE A 32 -9.50 -15.90 -0.46
C ILE A 32 -10.31 -14.62 -0.72
N PHE A 33 -9.63 -13.57 -1.18
CA PHE A 33 -10.26 -12.29 -1.52
C PHE A 33 -10.23 -12.06 -3.03
N THR A 34 -11.20 -11.30 -3.54
CA THR A 34 -11.10 -10.73 -4.88
C THR A 34 -10.33 -9.41 -4.83
N LEU A 35 -9.82 -8.97 -5.97
CA LEU A 35 -9.17 -7.66 -6.08
C LEU A 35 -10.14 -6.54 -5.69
N GLU A 36 -11.39 -6.64 -6.13
CA GLU A 36 -12.43 -5.66 -5.82
C GLU A 36 -12.69 -5.56 -4.31
N GLN A 37 -12.71 -6.68 -3.61
CA GLN A 37 -12.87 -6.71 -2.15
C GLN A 37 -11.70 -6.02 -1.46
N LEU A 38 -10.48 -6.31 -1.88
CA LEU A 38 -9.28 -5.69 -1.30
C LEU A 38 -9.29 -4.18 -1.51
N VAL A 39 -9.58 -3.72 -2.72
CA VAL A 39 -9.67 -2.29 -3.05
C VAL A 39 -10.78 -1.62 -2.23
N TYR A 40 -11.93 -2.26 -2.10
CA TYR A 40 -13.02 -1.74 -1.27
C TYR A 40 -12.58 -1.51 0.17
N TRP A 41 -11.94 -2.50 0.77
CA TRP A 41 -11.51 -2.42 2.17
C TRP A 41 -10.39 -1.42 2.42
N MET A 42 -9.55 -1.17 1.44
CA MET A 42 -8.42 -0.26 1.57
C MET A 42 -8.71 1.18 1.12
N SER A 43 -9.79 1.40 0.39
CA SER A 43 -10.09 2.70 -0.20
C SER A 43 -11.52 3.17 0.12
N GLU A 44 -12.54 2.50 -0.42
CA GLU A 44 -13.92 2.95 -0.30
C GLU A 44 -14.46 2.85 1.12
N ALA A 45 -14.22 1.73 1.80
CA ALA A 45 -14.69 1.52 3.16
C ALA A 45 -14.09 2.52 4.16
N PRO A 46 -12.77 2.78 4.17
CA PRO A 46 -12.21 3.82 5.03
C PRO A 46 -12.76 5.22 4.71
N ALA A 47 -12.93 5.54 3.43
CA ALA A 47 -13.48 6.84 3.04
C ALA A 47 -14.89 7.03 3.58
N LYS A 48 -15.74 5.99 3.50
CA LYS A 48 -17.10 6.02 4.08
C LYS A 48 -17.06 6.13 5.59
N ARG A 49 -16.19 5.36 6.24
CA ARG A 49 -16.07 5.32 7.70
C ARG A 49 -15.69 6.68 8.28
N PHE A 50 -14.79 7.39 7.62
CA PHE A 50 -14.31 8.70 8.05
C PHE A 50 -15.06 9.85 7.38
N GLN A 51 -16.16 9.57 6.68
CA GLN A 51 -17.02 10.55 6.02
C GLN A 51 -16.24 11.46 5.06
N MET A 52 -15.31 10.88 4.33
CA MET A 52 -14.52 11.59 3.32
C MET A 52 -15.32 11.68 2.03
N GLU A 53 -16.00 12.80 1.83
CA GLU A 53 -16.81 13.01 0.66
C GLU A 53 -15.98 13.08 -0.62
N ARG A 54 -16.51 12.55 -1.72
CA ARG A 54 -15.91 12.61 -3.06
C ARG A 54 -14.54 11.94 -3.14
N ARG A 55 -14.28 10.96 -2.27
CA ARG A 55 -13.05 10.18 -2.23
C ARG A 55 -13.35 8.70 -2.03
N GLY A 56 -12.33 7.88 -2.23
CA GLY A 56 -12.40 6.44 -1.97
C GLY A 56 -12.70 5.59 -3.19
N LYS A 57 -13.16 6.18 -4.29
CA LYS A 57 -13.40 5.46 -5.55
C LYS A 57 -13.29 6.38 -6.75
N LEU A 58 -13.05 5.79 -7.92
CA LEU A 58 -13.04 6.50 -9.19
C LEU A 58 -14.48 6.68 -9.67
N LYS A 59 -14.97 7.88 -9.61
CA LYS A 59 -16.32 8.25 -10.01
C LYS A 59 -16.31 9.68 -10.50
N GLU A 60 -17.13 9.98 -11.52
CA GLU A 60 -17.30 11.33 -12.01
C GLU A 60 -17.76 12.26 -10.89
N GLY A 61 -17.12 13.41 -10.75
CA GLY A 61 -17.36 14.35 -9.68
C GLY A 61 -16.52 14.14 -8.42
N ASN A 62 -15.81 13.02 -8.31
CA ASN A 62 -14.90 12.77 -7.19
C ASN A 62 -13.54 13.43 -7.41
N ALA A 63 -12.78 13.58 -6.32
CA ALA A 63 -11.41 14.07 -6.39
C ALA A 63 -10.55 13.16 -7.26
N SER A 64 -9.59 13.75 -7.98
CA SER A 64 -8.66 13.01 -8.85
C SER A 64 -7.49 12.44 -8.03
N ASP A 65 -7.84 11.65 -7.02
CA ASP A 65 -6.89 10.94 -6.16
C ASP A 65 -6.94 9.46 -6.54
N PHE A 66 -5.89 8.97 -7.20
CA PHE A 66 -5.85 7.58 -7.63
C PHE A 66 -4.42 7.08 -7.75
N VAL A 67 -4.27 5.78 -7.85
CA VAL A 67 -2.98 5.11 -7.99
C VAL A 67 -3.04 4.14 -9.17
N LEU A 68 -1.96 4.09 -9.94
CA LEU A 68 -1.74 3.07 -10.95
C LEU A 68 -0.88 1.97 -10.33
N MET A 69 -1.41 0.75 -10.34
CA MET A 69 -0.75 -0.41 -9.74
C MET A 69 -0.30 -1.38 -10.81
N ASP A 70 0.90 -1.93 -10.66
CA ASP A 70 1.38 -3.04 -11.48
C ASP A 70 1.13 -4.32 -10.69
N LEU A 71 0.18 -5.12 -11.16
CA LEU A 71 -0.23 -6.36 -10.50
C LEU A 71 0.57 -7.59 -10.97
N ASP A 72 1.35 -7.46 -12.02
CA ASP A 72 2.05 -8.58 -12.64
C ASP A 72 3.52 -8.66 -12.27
N SER A 73 4.21 -7.52 -12.23
CA SER A 73 5.63 -7.48 -11.89
C SER A 73 5.89 -7.91 -10.46
N VAL A 74 6.93 -8.73 -10.30
CA VAL A 74 7.33 -9.26 -9.01
C VAL A 74 8.55 -8.47 -8.52
N ARG A 75 8.48 -7.95 -7.29
CA ARG A 75 9.57 -7.24 -6.66
C ARG A 75 9.78 -7.71 -5.23
N LYS A 76 11.01 -7.58 -4.77
CA LYS A 76 11.39 -7.89 -3.39
C LYS A 76 11.21 -6.65 -2.52
N ILE A 77 10.59 -6.81 -1.37
CA ILE A 77 10.49 -5.73 -0.39
C ILE A 77 11.87 -5.46 0.19
N GLU A 78 12.32 -4.22 0.08
CA GLU A 78 13.61 -3.76 0.58
C GLU A 78 13.39 -2.57 1.51
N LYS A 79 13.58 -2.78 2.80
CA LYS A 79 13.36 -1.74 3.82
C LYS A 79 14.20 -0.48 3.59
N GLN A 80 15.37 -0.64 2.97
CA GLN A 80 16.24 0.50 2.66
C GLN A 80 15.64 1.45 1.63
N GLY A 81 14.70 0.99 0.81
CA GLY A 81 14.01 1.80 -0.16
C GLY A 81 12.75 2.49 0.36
N PHE A 82 12.40 2.33 1.62
CA PHE A 82 11.20 2.95 2.19
C PHE A 82 11.35 4.47 2.29
N TYR A 83 10.28 5.18 1.95
CA TYR A 83 10.18 6.61 2.18
C TYR A 83 9.90 6.93 3.64
N SER A 84 9.30 6.01 4.39
CA SER A 84 9.13 6.14 5.84
C SER A 84 10.46 6.29 6.54
N MET A 85 10.52 7.12 7.56
CA MET A 85 11.72 7.28 8.38
C MET A 85 12.02 6.00 9.17
N GLY A 86 11.00 5.29 9.61
CA GLY A 86 11.14 3.98 10.24
C GLY A 86 11.52 2.91 9.22
N LYS A 87 12.38 1.98 9.62
CA LYS A 87 12.80 0.87 8.79
C LYS A 87 12.49 -0.49 9.42
N ASN A 88 11.73 -0.51 10.50
CA ASN A 88 11.38 -1.73 11.20
C ASN A 88 10.24 -2.45 10.50
N THR A 89 10.54 -3.52 9.80
CA THR A 89 9.55 -4.35 9.12
C THR A 89 9.96 -5.83 9.18
N PRO A 90 9.00 -6.73 9.50
CA PRO A 90 9.24 -8.18 9.40
C PRO A 90 9.16 -8.68 7.95
N PHE A 91 8.79 -7.83 6.99
CA PHE A 91 8.53 -8.23 5.61
C PHE A 91 9.70 -7.96 4.66
N ASP A 92 10.82 -7.50 5.18
CA ASP A 92 12.03 -7.28 4.38
C ASP A 92 12.48 -8.58 3.71
N GLY A 93 12.72 -8.52 2.41
CA GLY A 93 13.13 -9.67 1.63
C GLY A 93 12.00 -10.51 1.05
N ILE A 94 10.75 -10.23 1.39
CA ILE A 94 9.59 -10.94 0.82
C ILE A 94 9.34 -10.47 -0.60
N VAL A 95 9.08 -11.41 -1.49
CA VAL A 95 8.79 -11.15 -2.90
C VAL A 95 7.29 -11.02 -3.10
N CYS A 96 6.83 -9.91 -3.67
CA CYS A 96 5.42 -9.61 -3.87
C CYS A 96 5.15 -8.98 -5.24
N SER A 97 3.88 -8.96 -5.62
CA SER A 97 3.34 -8.17 -6.73
C SER A 97 2.40 -7.10 -6.18
N GLY A 98 1.97 -6.17 -7.03
CA GLY A 98 1.01 -5.15 -6.63
C GLY A 98 1.64 -3.88 -6.09
N PHE A 99 2.76 -3.46 -6.68
CA PHE A 99 3.42 -2.21 -6.31
C PHE A 99 2.87 -1.04 -7.12
N ALA A 100 2.84 0.13 -6.49
CA ALA A 100 2.40 1.35 -7.17
C ALA A 100 3.39 1.76 -8.27
N VAL A 101 2.85 2.12 -9.42
CA VAL A 101 3.63 2.68 -10.54
C VAL A 101 3.61 4.20 -10.46
N LYS A 102 2.43 4.77 -10.30
CA LYS A 102 2.24 6.21 -10.15
C LYS A 102 1.11 6.49 -9.18
N THR A 103 1.24 7.58 -8.43
CA THR A 103 0.20 8.06 -7.52
C THR A 103 -0.15 9.51 -7.86
N PHE A 104 -1.45 9.79 -7.92
CA PHE A 104 -1.97 11.12 -8.25
C PHE A 104 -2.81 11.64 -7.08
N VAL A 105 -2.59 12.91 -6.76
CA VAL A 105 -3.38 13.63 -5.76
C VAL A 105 -3.85 14.93 -6.41
N ASN A 106 -5.17 15.15 -6.43
CA ASN A 106 -5.80 16.27 -7.13
C ASN A 106 -5.35 16.39 -8.59
N GLY A 107 -5.21 15.25 -9.27
CA GLY A 107 -4.78 15.18 -10.66
C GLY A 107 -3.29 15.40 -10.89
N ILE A 108 -2.52 15.64 -9.84
CA ILE A 108 -1.07 15.89 -9.93
C ILE A 108 -0.33 14.60 -9.55
N CYS A 109 0.60 14.17 -10.40
CA CYS A 109 1.45 13.01 -10.12
C CYS A 109 2.42 13.36 -8.98
N VAL A 110 2.28 12.69 -7.84
CA VAL A 110 3.13 12.92 -6.66
C VAL A 110 4.16 11.81 -6.45
N TYR A 111 3.99 10.69 -7.13
CA TYR A 111 4.93 9.57 -7.08
C TYR A 111 5.00 8.90 -8.44
N ASP A 112 6.23 8.59 -8.87
CA ASP A 112 6.49 7.77 -10.05
C ASP A 112 7.59 6.76 -9.66
N ASN A 113 7.40 5.48 -9.95
CA ASN A 113 8.34 4.44 -9.56
C ASN A 113 9.72 4.57 -10.20
N ARG A 114 9.83 5.36 -11.26
CA ARG A 114 11.11 5.63 -11.93
C ARG A 114 11.86 6.82 -11.31
N GLU A 115 11.13 7.83 -10.85
CA GLU A 115 11.67 9.08 -10.33
C GLU A 115 11.53 9.24 -8.82
N GLY A 116 10.69 8.43 -8.18
CA GLY A 116 10.39 8.50 -6.75
C GLY A 116 9.31 9.53 -6.43
N LEU A 117 9.41 10.15 -5.25
CA LEU A 117 8.44 11.16 -4.84
C LEU A 117 8.65 12.45 -5.62
N LEU A 118 7.55 12.96 -6.16
CA LEU A 118 7.52 14.22 -6.91
C LEU A 118 6.85 15.29 -6.04
N LYS A 119 7.35 16.49 -6.11
CA LYS A 119 6.74 17.61 -5.36
C LYS A 119 5.74 18.36 -6.22
#